data_f6234a541cac6621c138684c63fb707b
#
_entry.id   f6234a541cac6621c138684c63fb707b
#
_cell.length_a   1.000
_cell.length_b   1.000
_cell.length_c   1.000
_cell.angle_alpha   90.00
_cell.angle_beta   90.00
_cell.angle_gamma   90.00
#
_symmetry.space_group_name_H-M   'P 1'
#
loop_
_entity.id
_entity.type
_entity.pdbx_description
1 polymer ?
#
loop_
_entity_poly.entity_id
_entity_poly.type
_entity_poly.pdbx_seq_one_letter_code
_entity_poly.pdbx_strand_id
1 'polypeptide(L)'
;MARGTGAFLNYLHLDVATIGLALFFVLAGGLARNLDLITSMESAIPVLSLSAEPPAHAGDSKRQARPLAPAMGAALDYVAQRYRIAPEALQPIFETAQAAARERQLDPLLIIAVIAIESRFNPFSQSPVGAQGLMQIVPRFHQDKIVKATGEQPFLDPVRNVQLGAQILQESIRRQGGLVEGLQYYVGALDDDERGYANKVLAEKLRLEQASRRKDGASA
;
A
#
# COMPACT_ATOMS: atom_id res chain seq x y z
N MET A 1 -39.73 -40.25 -10.14
CA MET A 1 -38.75 -40.63 -9.10
C MET A 1 -37.64 -39.62 -9.07
N ALA A 2 -37.67 -38.66 -8.15
CA ALA A 2 -36.56 -37.79 -7.83
C ALA A 2 -36.85 -37.12 -6.47
N ARG A 3 -36.41 -37.75 -5.40
CA ARG A 3 -36.38 -37.17 -4.05
C ARG A 3 -35.06 -37.57 -3.43
N GLY A 4 -34.16 -36.63 -3.15
CA GLY A 4 -32.95 -36.94 -2.42
C GLY A 4 -31.79 -35.93 -2.47
N THR A 5 -32.04 -34.63 -2.60
CA THR A 5 -30.92 -33.63 -2.56
C THR A 5 -31.08 -32.54 -1.52
N GLY A 6 -32.11 -32.59 -0.67
CA GLY A 6 -32.37 -31.54 0.35
C GLY A 6 -31.73 -31.75 1.73
N ALA A 7 -31.23 -32.94 2.04
CA ALA A 7 -30.76 -33.27 3.39
C ALA A 7 -29.27 -33.04 3.64
N PHE A 8 -28.46 -32.90 2.61
CA PHE A 8 -27.02 -32.78 2.75
C PHE A 8 -26.54 -31.34 3.03
N LEU A 9 -27.30 -30.33 2.64
CA LEU A 9 -26.93 -28.93 2.83
C LEU A 9 -27.20 -28.40 4.26
N ASN A 10 -28.10 -29.03 5.01
CA ASN A 10 -28.42 -28.63 6.39
C ASN A 10 -27.37 -29.09 7.43
N TYR A 11 -26.57 -30.11 7.11
CA TYR A 11 -25.51 -30.58 8.04
C TYR A 11 -24.26 -29.72 8.02
N LEU A 12 -23.99 -29.04 6.92
CA LEU A 12 -22.79 -28.24 6.76
C LEU A 12 -22.83 -26.87 7.51
N HIS A 13 -24.04 -26.38 7.81
CA HIS A 13 -24.21 -25.10 8.52
C HIS A 13 -24.16 -25.21 10.05
N LEU A 14 -24.36 -26.41 10.62
CA LEU A 14 -24.32 -26.60 12.06
C LEU A 14 -22.89 -26.73 12.60
N ASP A 15 -21.97 -27.29 11.80
CA ASP A 15 -20.58 -27.50 12.24
C ASP A 15 -19.73 -26.22 12.28
N VAL A 16 -20.00 -25.24 11.42
CA VAL A 16 -19.26 -23.98 11.38
C VAL A 16 -19.62 -23.09 12.58
N ALA A 17 -20.87 -23.11 13.03
CA ALA A 17 -21.29 -22.30 14.17
C ALA A 17 -20.74 -22.83 15.51
N THR A 18 -20.62 -24.15 15.66
CA THR A 18 -20.06 -24.77 16.87
C THR A 18 -18.56 -24.63 16.98
N ILE A 19 -17.82 -24.68 15.86
CA ILE A 19 -16.38 -24.45 15.82
C ILE A 19 -16.06 -22.99 16.14
N GLY A 20 -16.84 -22.02 15.64
CA GLY A 20 -16.68 -20.60 15.93
C GLY A 20 -16.86 -20.26 17.42
N LEU A 21 -17.84 -20.90 18.08
CA LEU A 21 -18.12 -20.69 19.50
C LEU A 21 -17.01 -21.27 20.40
N ALA A 22 -16.46 -22.44 20.06
CA ALA A 22 -15.37 -23.06 20.80
C ALA A 22 -14.07 -22.23 20.70
N LEU A 23 -13.74 -21.65 19.53
CA LEU A 23 -12.59 -20.77 19.34
C LEU A 23 -12.73 -19.45 20.12
N PHE A 24 -13.94 -18.92 20.24
CA PHE A 24 -14.18 -17.69 21.02
C PHE A 24 -13.93 -17.90 22.53
N PHE A 25 -14.31 -19.04 23.11
CA PHE A 25 -14.06 -19.34 24.51
C PHE A 25 -12.60 -19.65 24.82
N VAL A 26 -11.82 -20.22 23.90
CA VAL A 26 -10.38 -20.45 24.07
C VAL A 26 -9.61 -19.13 24.03
N LEU A 27 -9.98 -18.19 23.13
CA LEU A 27 -9.38 -16.86 23.07
C LEU A 27 -9.74 -15.98 24.27
N ALA A 28 -10.98 -16.01 24.74
CA ALA A 28 -11.41 -15.26 25.91
C ALA A 28 -10.79 -15.77 27.23
N GLY A 29 -10.59 -17.08 27.37
CA GLY A 29 -9.92 -17.69 28.53
C GLY A 29 -8.41 -17.46 28.59
N GLY A 30 -7.75 -17.22 27.43
CA GLY A 30 -6.33 -16.89 27.35
C GLY A 30 -6.02 -15.45 27.78
N LEU A 31 -6.95 -14.53 27.55
CA LEU A 31 -6.74 -13.10 27.85
C LEU A 31 -6.84 -12.80 29.36
N ALA A 32 -7.64 -13.57 30.13
CA ALA A 32 -7.81 -13.36 31.57
C ALA A 32 -6.58 -13.79 32.40
N ARG A 33 -5.71 -14.65 31.88
CA ARG A 33 -4.52 -15.13 32.61
C ARG A 33 -3.28 -14.23 32.45
N ASN A 34 -3.26 -13.28 31.54
CA ASN A 34 -2.12 -12.38 31.30
C ASN A 34 -2.22 -11.05 32.06
N LEU A 35 -3.33 -10.75 32.74
CA LEU A 35 -3.49 -9.48 33.45
C LEU A 35 -2.86 -9.49 34.85
N ASP A 36 -2.64 -10.66 35.47
CA ASP A 36 -2.05 -10.77 36.80
C ASP A 36 -0.52 -10.65 36.84
N LEU A 37 0.17 -10.71 35.67
CA LEU A 37 1.63 -10.58 35.61
C LEU A 37 2.13 -9.15 35.46
N ILE A 38 1.24 -8.20 35.13
CA ILE A 38 1.64 -6.79 34.87
C ILE A 38 1.67 -5.96 36.19
N THR A 39 0.98 -6.38 37.24
CA THR A 39 0.88 -5.63 38.51
C THR A 39 2.03 -5.86 39.48
N SER A 40 2.95 -6.80 39.20
CA SER A 40 4.03 -7.17 40.16
C SER A 40 5.42 -6.56 39.82
N MET A 41 5.57 -5.69 38.83
CA MET A 41 6.88 -5.12 38.46
C MET A 41 7.06 -3.62 38.75
N GLU A 42 6.20 -3.03 39.61
CA GLU A 42 6.24 -1.57 39.83
C GLU A 42 7.08 -1.14 41.09
N SER A 43 7.94 -2.00 41.59
CA SER A 43 8.69 -1.68 42.83
C SER A 43 10.17 -2.05 42.78
N ALA A 44 10.91 -1.68 41.74
CA ALA A 44 12.38 -1.64 41.86
C ALA A 44 13.04 -0.98 40.64
N ILE A 45 13.01 0.35 40.52
CA ILE A 45 13.98 1.05 39.68
C ILE A 45 14.61 2.17 40.52
N PRO A 46 15.90 2.11 40.88
CA PRO A 46 16.60 3.24 41.44
C PRO A 46 16.81 4.28 40.28
N VAL A 47 16.31 5.48 40.53
CA VAL A 47 16.51 6.63 39.64
C VAL A 47 17.99 6.98 39.68
N LEU A 48 18.73 6.48 38.70
CA LEU A 48 20.08 6.99 38.41
C LEU A 48 19.93 8.07 37.35
N SER A 49 19.94 9.32 37.77
CA SER A 49 19.99 10.48 36.90
C SER A 49 21.32 10.50 36.15
N LEU A 50 21.37 9.88 34.98
CA LEU A 50 22.48 10.04 34.06
C LEU A 50 22.00 11.00 32.96
N SER A 51 22.43 12.26 33.06
CA SER A 51 22.32 13.22 31.97
C SER A 51 23.20 12.73 30.82
N ALA A 52 22.65 11.86 29.98
CA ALA A 52 23.25 11.55 28.69
C ALA A 52 22.54 12.40 27.65
N GLU A 53 23.20 13.42 27.15
CA GLU A 53 22.82 14.08 25.90
C GLU A 53 22.64 12.98 24.83
N PRO A 54 21.53 12.96 24.07
CA PRO A 54 21.40 12.03 22.98
C PRO A 54 22.50 12.37 21.95
N PRO A 55 23.22 11.36 21.41
CA PRO A 55 24.17 11.60 20.36
C PRO A 55 23.42 12.27 19.20
N ALA A 56 23.89 13.46 18.82
CA ALA A 56 23.44 14.14 17.61
C ALA A 56 23.68 13.20 16.43
N HIS A 57 22.63 12.53 15.98
CA HIS A 57 22.64 11.92 14.66
C HIS A 57 22.66 13.04 13.64
N ALA A 58 23.88 13.55 13.39
CA ALA A 58 24.20 14.34 12.22
C ALA A 58 23.93 13.46 10.99
N GLY A 59 22.87 13.75 10.26
CA GLY A 59 22.61 13.09 8.99
C GLY A 59 21.16 13.06 8.52
N ASP A 60 20.23 13.70 9.21
CA ASP A 60 18.90 13.92 8.65
C ASP A 60 18.91 15.31 7.97
N SER A 61 19.58 15.36 6.81
CA SER A 61 19.29 16.41 5.86
C SER A 61 17.80 16.28 5.53
N LYS A 62 16.98 17.13 6.17
CA LYS A 62 15.62 17.44 5.71
C LYS A 62 15.73 17.67 4.20
N ARG A 63 15.49 16.64 3.40
CA ARG A 63 15.13 16.80 1.99
C ARG A 63 13.87 17.65 2.07
N GLN A 64 14.02 18.97 1.92
CA GLN A 64 12.90 19.91 1.89
C GLN A 64 11.91 19.34 0.88
N ALA A 65 10.80 18.85 1.40
CA ALA A 65 9.72 18.32 0.57
C ALA A 65 9.35 19.43 -0.40
N ARG A 66 9.68 19.22 -1.67
CA ARG A 66 9.37 20.20 -2.71
C ARG A 66 7.85 20.22 -2.84
N PRO A 67 7.23 21.40 -2.84
CA PRO A 67 5.77 21.48 -3.00
C PRO A 67 5.27 20.63 -4.18
N LEU A 68 4.08 20.09 -4.06
CA LEU A 68 3.45 19.40 -5.17
C LEU A 68 3.29 20.36 -6.37
N ALA A 69 3.61 19.87 -7.55
CA ALA A 69 3.29 20.58 -8.78
C ALA A 69 1.75 20.81 -8.86
N PRO A 70 1.27 21.89 -9.49
CA PRO A 70 -0.16 22.20 -9.55
C PRO A 70 -1.00 21.01 -10.03
N ALA A 71 -0.57 20.31 -11.07
CA ALA A 71 -1.23 19.12 -11.59
C ALA A 71 -1.33 17.99 -10.55
N MET A 72 -0.30 17.78 -9.74
CA MET A 72 -0.30 16.79 -8.67
C MET A 72 -1.22 17.19 -7.51
N GLY A 73 -1.29 18.48 -7.17
CA GLY A 73 -2.23 19.00 -6.18
C GLY A 73 -3.69 18.82 -6.60
N ALA A 74 -4.00 19.12 -7.88
CA ALA A 74 -5.34 18.91 -8.41
C ALA A 74 -5.72 17.41 -8.48
N ALA A 75 -4.76 16.54 -8.83
CA ALA A 75 -4.96 15.10 -8.82
C ALA A 75 -5.18 14.57 -7.38
N LEU A 76 -4.48 15.12 -6.38
CA LEU A 76 -4.68 14.79 -4.97
C LEU A 76 -6.11 15.11 -4.52
N ASP A 77 -6.60 16.32 -4.83
CA ASP A 77 -7.97 16.72 -4.49
C ASP A 77 -9.02 15.81 -5.15
N TYR A 78 -8.79 15.45 -6.41
CA TYR A 78 -9.66 14.50 -7.12
C TYR A 78 -9.68 13.12 -6.45
N VAL A 79 -8.51 12.59 -6.08
CA VAL A 79 -8.37 11.30 -5.38
C VAL A 79 -9.02 11.35 -4.00
N ALA A 80 -8.79 12.41 -3.23
CA ALA A 80 -9.39 12.62 -1.91
C ALA A 80 -10.92 12.52 -1.97
N GLN A 81 -11.54 13.20 -2.92
CA GLN A 81 -12.98 13.17 -3.12
C GLN A 81 -13.48 11.81 -3.62
N ARG A 82 -12.81 11.23 -4.62
CA ARG A 82 -13.24 9.97 -5.26
C ARG A 82 -13.16 8.77 -4.33
N TYR A 83 -12.09 8.67 -3.54
CA TYR A 83 -11.84 7.56 -2.63
C TYR A 83 -12.25 7.84 -1.19
N ARG A 84 -12.71 9.06 -0.89
CA ARG A 84 -13.10 9.53 0.45
C ARG A 84 -11.98 9.38 1.48
N ILE A 85 -10.79 9.80 1.09
CA ILE A 85 -9.58 9.76 1.91
C ILE A 85 -9.21 11.20 2.26
N ALA A 86 -8.81 11.45 3.51
CA ALA A 86 -8.34 12.75 3.95
C ALA A 86 -7.12 13.20 3.14
N PRO A 87 -7.07 14.43 2.61
CA PRO A 87 -5.94 14.95 1.83
C PRO A 87 -4.60 14.80 2.55
N GLU A 88 -4.58 14.97 3.85
CA GLU A 88 -3.39 14.87 4.70
C GLU A 88 -2.78 13.46 4.68
N ALA A 89 -3.60 12.43 4.57
CA ALA A 89 -3.15 11.05 4.44
C ALA A 89 -2.59 10.73 3.05
N LEU A 90 -3.05 11.44 2.03
CA LEU A 90 -2.57 11.30 0.65
C LEU A 90 -1.30 12.10 0.38
N GLN A 91 -1.09 13.20 1.10
CA GLN A 91 0.01 14.13 0.88
C GLN A 91 1.38 13.42 0.78
N PRO A 92 1.82 12.59 1.75
CA PRO A 92 3.12 11.92 1.69
C PRO A 92 3.22 10.93 0.52
N ILE A 93 2.11 10.32 0.11
CA ILE A 93 2.06 9.39 -1.04
C ILE A 93 2.31 10.17 -2.34
N PHE A 94 1.64 11.31 -2.53
CA PHE A 94 1.78 12.15 -3.71
C PHE A 94 3.15 12.80 -3.80
N GLU A 95 3.70 13.29 -2.70
CA GLU A 95 5.06 13.84 -2.63
C GLU A 95 6.10 12.77 -3.01
N THR A 96 5.95 11.56 -2.47
CA THR A 96 6.83 10.44 -2.80
C THR A 96 6.72 10.03 -4.26
N ALA A 97 5.50 9.93 -4.80
CA ALA A 97 5.28 9.62 -6.21
C ALA A 97 5.91 10.67 -7.13
N GLN A 98 5.74 11.98 -6.80
CA GLN A 98 6.36 13.07 -7.54
C GLN A 98 7.89 13.04 -7.49
N ALA A 99 8.47 12.70 -6.34
CA ALA A 99 9.92 12.58 -6.17
C ALA A 99 10.47 11.38 -6.94
N ALA A 100 9.85 10.20 -6.78
CA ALA A 100 10.23 8.97 -7.47
C ALA A 100 10.10 9.10 -9.00
N ALA A 101 9.05 9.77 -9.47
CA ALA A 101 8.84 10.02 -10.90
C ALA A 101 9.98 10.85 -11.51
N ARG A 102 10.40 11.92 -10.83
CA ARG A 102 11.55 12.73 -11.29
C ARG A 102 12.85 11.94 -11.34
N GLU A 103 13.13 11.17 -10.28
CA GLU A 103 14.33 10.34 -10.20
C GLU A 103 14.39 9.30 -11.31
N ARG A 104 13.24 8.74 -11.67
CA ARG A 104 13.12 7.59 -12.58
C ARG A 104 12.66 7.95 -13.97
N GLN A 105 12.46 9.24 -14.25
CA GLN A 105 11.95 9.73 -15.54
C GLN A 105 10.60 9.11 -15.93
N LEU A 106 9.72 8.94 -14.93
CA LEU A 106 8.34 8.52 -15.10
C LEU A 106 7.38 9.72 -15.00
N ASP A 107 6.18 9.54 -15.53
CA ASP A 107 5.08 10.47 -15.28
C ASP A 107 4.56 10.23 -13.83
N PRO A 108 4.48 11.25 -12.96
CA PRO A 108 3.98 11.09 -11.60
C PRO A 108 2.51 10.64 -11.56
N LEU A 109 1.68 11.08 -12.51
CA LEU A 109 0.28 10.64 -12.60
C LEU A 109 0.16 9.16 -13.02
N LEU A 110 1.16 8.60 -13.70
CA LEU A 110 1.22 7.16 -13.97
C LEU A 110 1.40 6.38 -12.67
N ILE A 111 2.29 6.81 -11.78
CA ILE A 111 2.49 6.15 -10.47
C ILE A 111 1.20 6.21 -9.65
N ILE A 112 0.54 7.37 -9.59
CA ILE A 112 -0.74 7.55 -8.89
C ILE A 112 -1.84 6.66 -9.49
N ALA A 113 -1.89 6.52 -10.82
CA ALA A 113 -2.85 5.64 -11.50
C ALA A 113 -2.61 4.16 -11.14
N VAL A 114 -1.36 3.71 -11.09
CA VAL A 114 -1.02 2.35 -10.62
C VAL A 114 -1.51 2.14 -9.19
N ILE A 115 -1.20 3.04 -8.26
CA ILE A 115 -1.68 2.96 -6.86
C ILE A 115 -3.21 2.87 -6.79
N ALA A 116 -3.91 3.66 -7.60
CA ALA A 116 -5.37 3.66 -7.67
C ALA A 116 -5.94 2.31 -8.10
N ILE A 117 -5.30 1.64 -9.07
CA ILE A 117 -5.73 0.33 -9.59
C ILE A 117 -5.35 -0.79 -8.63
N GLU A 118 -4.14 -0.76 -8.05
CA GLU A 118 -3.59 -1.82 -7.22
C GLU A 118 -4.26 -1.92 -5.83
N SER A 119 -4.36 -0.81 -5.13
CA SER A 119 -4.78 -0.80 -3.73
C SER A 119 -5.94 0.14 -3.42
N ARG A 120 -6.35 1.00 -4.36
CA ARG A 120 -7.26 2.13 -4.09
C ARG A 120 -6.77 2.99 -2.92
N PHE A 121 -5.46 3.20 -2.84
CA PHE A 121 -4.77 3.94 -1.79
C PHE A 121 -4.81 3.30 -0.39
N ASN A 122 -5.11 2.00 -0.27
CA ASN A 122 -5.00 1.28 1.00
C ASN A 122 -3.56 0.79 1.21
N PRO A 123 -2.77 1.37 2.14
CA PRO A 123 -1.38 0.97 2.36
C PRO A 123 -1.24 -0.42 2.98
N PHE A 124 -2.31 -0.94 3.59
CA PHE A 124 -2.34 -2.26 4.22
C PHE A 124 -2.93 -3.35 3.31
N SER A 125 -3.16 -3.03 2.03
CA SER A 125 -3.70 -4.00 1.08
C SER A 125 -2.77 -5.20 0.92
N GLN A 126 -3.34 -6.41 1.00
CA GLN A 126 -2.64 -7.66 0.77
C GLN A 126 -3.49 -8.56 -0.12
N SER A 127 -2.86 -9.22 -1.09
CA SER A 127 -3.54 -10.16 -1.98
C SER A 127 -3.28 -11.62 -1.57
N PRO A 128 -4.13 -12.57 -1.99
CA PRO A 128 -3.92 -14.00 -1.74
C PRO A 128 -2.58 -14.54 -2.28
N VAL A 129 -2.01 -13.89 -3.29
CA VAL A 129 -0.70 -14.28 -3.87
C VAL A 129 0.47 -13.60 -3.16
N GLY A 130 0.21 -12.83 -2.10
CA GLY A 130 1.22 -12.19 -1.27
C GLY A 130 1.69 -10.82 -1.77
N ALA A 131 0.96 -10.16 -2.67
CA ALA A 131 1.23 -8.78 -3.03
C ALA A 131 0.87 -7.85 -1.86
N GLN A 132 1.66 -6.79 -1.62
CA GLN A 132 1.57 -5.94 -0.44
C GLN A 132 1.65 -4.45 -0.77
N GLY A 133 0.85 -3.66 -0.03
CA GLY A 133 0.92 -2.21 0.03
C GLY A 133 0.29 -1.49 -1.16
N LEU A 134 0.61 -0.20 -1.28
CA LEU A 134 -0.01 0.72 -2.25
C LEU A 134 0.14 0.27 -3.70
N MET A 135 1.30 -0.24 -4.07
CA MET A 135 1.62 -0.67 -5.43
C MET A 135 1.66 -2.20 -5.59
N GLN A 136 1.10 -2.95 -4.61
CA GLN A 136 0.92 -4.41 -4.63
C GLN A 136 2.19 -5.17 -5.04
N ILE A 137 3.30 -4.87 -4.36
CA ILE A 137 4.58 -5.53 -4.62
C ILE A 137 4.57 -6.93 -4.01
N VAL A 138 5.04 -7.92 -4.77
CA VAL A 138 5.18 -9.31 -4.29
C VAL A 138 6.61 -9.53 -3.78
N PRO A 139 6.83 -9.62 -2.46
CA PRO A 139 8.17 -9.63 -1.86
C PRO A 139 9.10 -10.72 -2.41
N ARG A 140 8.56 -11.92 -2.65
CA ARG A 140 9.36 -13.07 -3.13
C ARG A 140 10.05 -12.84 -4.48
N PHE A 141 9.54 -11.91 -5.31
CA PHE A 141 10.13 -11.60 -6.62
C PHE A 141 11.11 -10.43 -6.58
N HIS A 142 11.23 -9.73 -5.43
CA HIS A 142 12.00 -8.50 -5.29
C HIS A 142 12.90 -8.50 -4.06
N GLN A 143 13.36 -9.68 -3.63
CA GLN A 143 14.23 -9.83 -2.45
C GLN A 143 15.57 -9.12 -2.60
N ASP A 144 16.09 -9.04 -3.83
CA ASP A 144 17.28 -8.29 -4.19
C ASP A 144 17.15 -6.78 -3.92
N LYS A 145 15.95 -6.25 -4.00
CA LYS A 145 15.61 -4.84 -3.77
C LYS A 145 15.29 -4.53 -2.31
N ILE A 146 15.09 -5.57 -1.50
CA ILE A 146 14.97 -5.43 -0.05
C ILE A 146 16.37 -5.25 0.54
N VAL A 147 17.04 -4.18 0.17
CA VAL A 147 18.32 -3.84 0.79
C VAL A 147 18.04 -3.59 2.25
N LYS A 148 18.34 -4.61 3.12
CA LYS A 148 18.60 -4.47 4.56
C LYS A 148 17.86 -3.31 5.25
N ALA A 149 16.63 -3.07 4.86
CA ALA A 149 15.78 -2.10 5.50
C ALA A 149 15.44 -2.67 6.89
N THR A 150 16.08 -2.14 7.89
CA THR A 150 15.76 -2.34 9.30
C THR A 150 14.29 -2.01 9.52
N GLY A 151 13.43 -3.03 9.59
CA GLY A 151 12.00 -2.86 9.83
C GLY A 151 11.21 -4.12 9.45
N GLU A 152 10.26 -4.51 10.29
CA GLU A 152 9.57 -5.80 10.19
C GLU A 152 8.66 -5.96 8.97
N GLN A 153 8.25 -4.87 8.28
CA GLN A 153 7.36 -4.96 7.11
C GLN A 153 7.60 -3.79 6.11
N PRO A 154 8.72 -3.79 5.39
CA PRO A 154 9.09 -2.66 4.51
C PRO A 154 8.10 -2.40 3.36
N PHE A 155 7.28 -3.39 3.01
CA PHE A 155 6.29 -3.29 1.92
C PHE A 155 4.96 -2.64 2.35
N LEU A 156 4.69 -2.53 3.65
CA LEU A 156 3.50 -1.87 4.18
C LEU A 156 3.79 -0.40 4.60
N ASP A 157 5.05 0.02 4.60
CA ASP A 157 5.39 1.44 4.70
C ASP A 157 5.03 2.13 3.38
N PRO A 158 4.11 3.11 3.38
CA PRO A 158 3.58 3.69 2.14
C PRO A 158 4.66 4.40 1.32
N VAL A 159 5.60 5.08 1.94
CA VAL A 159 6.69 5.82 1.26
C VAL A 159 7.63 4.83 0.57
N ARG A 160 8.08 3.82 1.30
CA ARG A 160 8.98 2.79 0.76
C ARG A 160 8.31 1.97 -0.33
N ASN A 161 7.05 1.63 -0.14
CA ASN A 161 6.28 0.89 -1.14
C ASN A 161 6.18 1.65 -2.46
N VAL A 162 5.87 2.96 -2.43
CA VAL A 162 5.82 3.81 -3.63
C VAL A 162 7.19 3.95 -4.29
N GLN A 163 8.27 4.15 -3.52
CA GLN A 163 9.62 4.25 -4.06
C GLN A 163 10.04 2.96 -4.78
N LEU A 164 9.82 1.82 -4.14
CA LEU A 164 10.17 0.51 -4.69
C LEU A 164 9.26 0.15 -5.88
N GLY A 165 7.95 0.39 -5.77
CA GLY A 165 7.00 0.14 -6.86
C GLY A 165 7.31 0.96 -8.10
N ALA A 166 7.68 2.24 -7.94
CA ALA A 166 8.12 3.09 -9.04
C ALA A 166 9.42 2.58 -9.69
N GLN A 167 10.34 2.02 -8.90
CA GLN A 167 11.53 1.37 -9.44
C GLN A 167 11.18 0.14 -10.28
N ILE A 168 10.35 -0.74 -9.76
CA ILE A 168 9.91 -1.95 -10.47
C ILE A 168 9.16 -1.58 -11.76
N LEU A 169 8.29 -0.57 -11.70
CA LEU A 169 7.56 -0.07 -12.86
C LEU A 169 8.51 0.46 -13.94
N GLN A 170 9.51 1.26 -13.56
CA GLN A 170 10.52 1.77 -14.50
C GLN A 170 11.29 0.61 -15.15
N GLU A 171 11.76 -0.35 -14.35
CA GLU A 171 12.49 -1.53 -14.84
C GLU A 171 11.62 -2.35 -15.83
N SER A 172 10.33 -2.52 -15.51
CA SER A 172 9.37 -3.21 -16.36
C SER A 172 9.20 -2.52 -17.72
N ILE A 173 9.00 -1.20 -17.72
CA ILE A 173 8.87 -0.39 -18.95
C ILE A 173 10.14 -0.45 -19.79
N ARG A 174 11.31 -0.28 -19.15
CA ARG A 174 12.60 -0.35 -19.86
C ARG A 174 12.87 -1.73 -20.44
N ARG A 175 12.55 -2.79 -19.71
CA ARG A 175 12.75 -4.17 -20.13
C ARG A 175 11.89 -4.55 -21.33
N GLN A 176 10.66 -4.05 -21.36
CA GLN A 176 9.70 -4.37 -22.42
C GLN A 176 9.76 -3.39 -23.59
N GLY A 177 10.49 -2.28 -23.47
CA GLY A 177 10.66 -1.28 -24.51
C GLY A 177 9.43 -0.40 -24.80
N GLY A 178 8.35 -0.53 -24.00
CA GLY A 178 7.11 0.22 -24.16
C GLY A 178 6.30 0.33 -22.87
N LEU A 179 5.46 1.37 -22.79
CA LEU A 179 4.63 1.63 -21.59
C LEU A 179 3.58 0.53 -21.40
N VAL A 180 2.87 0.15 -22.43
CA VAL A 180 1.77 -0.83 -22.37
C VAL A 180 2.31 -2.20 -22.01
N GLU A 181 3.34 -2.64 -22.69
CA GLU A 181 4.04 -3.92 -22.46
C GLU A 181 4.69 -3.94 -21.07
N GLY A 182 5.24 -2.81 -20.64
CA GLY A 182 5.82 -2.64 -19.30
C GLY A 182 4.77 -2.75 -18.20
N LEU A 183 3.58 -2.19 -18.39
CA LEU A 183 2.46 -2.33 -17.45
C LEU A 183 1.96 -3.78 -17.37
N GLN A 184 1.84 -4.47 -18.53
CA GLN A 184 1.45 -5.88 -18.56
C GLN A 184 2.50 -6.77 -17.87
N TYR A 185 3.78 -6.47 -18.06
CA TYR A 185 4.87 -7.16 -17.37
C TYR A 185 4.83 -6.91 -15.85
N TYR A 186 4.56 -5.66 -15.44
CA TYR A 186 4.47 -5.27 -14.04
C TYR A 186 3.47 -6.11 -13.25
N VAL A 187 2.30 -6.37 -13.82
CA VAL A 187 1.25 -7.18 -13.20
C VAL A 187 1.41 -8.69 -13.47
N GLY A 188 2.35 -9.08 -14.32
CA GLY A 188 2.54 -10.48 -14.71
C GLY A 188 1.52 -11.02 -15.70
N ALA A 189 0.97 -10.18 -16.56
CA ALA A 189 -0.08 -10.50 -17.53
C ALA A 189 0.38 -10.25 -18.98
N LEU A 190 1.56 -10.74 -19.35
CA LEU A 190 2.10 -10.61 -20.71
C LEU A 190 1.25 -11.33 -21.77
N ASP A 191 0.57 -12.42 -21.37
CA ASP A 191 -0.24 -13.24 -22.26
C ASP A 191 -1.69 -12.70 -22.42
N ASP A 192 -1.97 -11.52 -21.85
CA ASP A 192 -3.27 -10.87 -22.00
C ASP A 192 -3.31 -10.01 -23.28
N ASP A 193 -3.83 -10.58 -24.37
CA ASP A 193 -3.96 -9.93 -25.67
C ASP A 193 -4.81 -8.65 -25.62
N GLU A 194 -5.79 -8.58 -24.70
CA GLU A 194 -6.67 -7.43 -24.51
C GLU A 194 -5.99 -6.29 -23.76
N ARG A 195 -4.81 -6.54 -23.16
CA ARG A 195 -4.06 -5.55 -22.37
C ARG A 195 -4.91 -4.90 -21.27
N GLY A 196 -5.74 -5.70 -20.62
CA GLY A 196 -6.77 -5.23 -19.71
C GLY A 196 -6.23 -4.44 -18.53
N TYR A 197 -5.05 -4.82 -17.99
CA TYR A 197 -4.41 -4.07 -16.91
C TYR A 197 -3.90 -2.70 -17.40
N ALA A 198 -3.13 -2.67 -18.48
CA ALA A 198 -2.59 -1.44 -19.02
C ALA A 198 -3.72 -0.45 -19.38
N ASN A 199 -4.79 -0.94 -20.00
CA ASN A 199 -5.95 -0.13 -20.33
C ASN A 199 -6.61 0.51 -19.10
N LYS A 200 -6.74 -0.24 -17.98
CA LYS A 200 -7.28 0.30 -16.72
C LYS A 200 -6.39 1.40 -16.14
N VAL A 201 -5.07 1.18 -16.09
CA VAL A 201 -4.11 2.16 -15.59
C VAL A 201 -4.11 3.43 -16.43
N LEU A 202 -4.06 3.30 -17.76
CA LEU A 202 -4.05 4.44 -18.67
C LEU A 202 -5.36 5.23 -18.64
N ALA A 203 -6.50 4.54 -18.52
CA ALA A 203 -7.79 5.20 -18.33
C ALA A 203 -7.85 5.99 -17.00
N GLU A 204 -7.29 5.45 -15.92
CA GLU A 204 -7.23 6.18 -14.63
C GLU A 204 -6.26 7.37 -14.72
N LYS A 205 -5.09 7.19 -15.35
CA LYS A 205 -4.15 8.29 -15.62
C LYS A 205 -4.82 9.43 -16.38
N LEU A 206 -5.60 9.12 -17.42
CA LEU A 206 -6.34 10.12 -18.18
C LEU A 206 -7.35 10.90 -17.33
N ARG A 207 -8.04 10.23 -16.37
CA ARG A 207 -8.96 10.91 -15.45
C ARG A 207 -8.21 11.88 -14.52
N LEU A 208 -7.04 11.48 -14.02
CA LEU A 208 -6.18 12.34 -13.20
C LEU A 208 -5.71 13.58 -13.99
N GLU A 209 -5.29 13.41 -15.25
CA GLU A 209 -4.92 14.51 -16.13
C GLU A 209 -6.09 15.48 -16.40
N GLN A 210 -7.28 14.95 -16.64
CA GLN A 210 -8.48 15.76 -16.84
C GLN A 210 -8.84 16.56 -15.58
N ALA A 211 -8.72 15.97 -14.38
CA ALA A 211 -8.93 16.67 -13.13
C ALA A 211 -7.93 17.82 -12.94
N SER A 212 -6.66 17.60 -13.29
CA SER A 212 -5.61 18.62 -13.24
C SER A 212 -5.92 19.82 -14.16
N ARG A 213 -6.33 19.57 -15.40
CA ARG A 213 -6.66 20.63 -16.37
C ARG A 213 -7.90 21.46 -15.99
N ARG A 214 -8.91 20.85 -15.35
CA ARG A 214 -10.12 21.57 -14.91
C ARG A 214 -9.84 22.58 -13.82
N LYS A 215 -8.89 22.29 -12.93
CA LYS A 215 -8.52 23.23 -11.85
C LYS A 215 -7.74 24.41 -12.39
N ASP A 216 -6.84 24.21 -13.34
CA ASP A 216 -6.08 25.27 -13.99
C ASP A 216 -7.01 26.23 -14.75
N GLY A 217 -8.05 25.72 -15.44
CA GLY A 217 -9.05 26.54 -16.14
C GLY A 217 -10.06 27.27 -15.23
N ALA A 218 -10.22 26.84 -13.98
CA ALA A 218 -11.09 27.51 -13.01
C ALA A 218 -10.36 28.62 -12.22
N SER A 219 -9.02 28.67 -12.32
CA SER A 219 -8.17 29.64 -11.64
C SER A 219 -7.70 30.79 -12.54
N ALA A 220 -8.06 30.77 -13.81
CA ALA A 220 -7.78 31.77 -14.83
C ALA A 220 -9.03 32.63 -15.12
#